data_3536410d9321583aff1f719e2124a4a0
#
_entry.id   3536410d9321583aff1f719e2124a4a0
#
_cell.length_a   1.000
_cell.length_b   1.000
_cell.length_c   1.000
_cell.angle_alpha   90.00
_cell.angle_beta   90.00
_cell.angle_gamma   90.00
#
_symmetry.space_group_name_H-M   'P 1'
#
loop_
_entity.id
_entity.type
_entity.pdbx_description
1 polymer ?
#
loop_
_entity_poly.entity_id
_entity_poly.type
_entity_poly.pdbx_seq_one_letter_code
_entity_poly.pdbx_strand_id
1 'polypeptide(L)'
;MDIRRDFYLEKLIKRKSNGLIKVITGIRRCGKSYLLNNIFYHHLLDSGVEADHIIRFAFDSADDLYLIGESLIQIEKEKRGVDPEKFMAYIRSKTTGEGIYYLLLDEIQMLDCFEAVLNGYLRKENIDVFVTGSNAKLLSKDIATEFAGRGDEIHMYPLSFAEFMSVHNGDKYTGLSEYMLYGGIPLVVLRDGAGDKATALQNLFNEIYIRDITKRNRIKNIGELEDLLNILSSAIGSLTNPEKLKNTFKTVKKSKITSATIKKYLDYFEDSFLIESAQRYDIKGKSYIETPKKYYFSDLGLRNARINFRQLEQTHSMENVIYNELRMRGYSVDVGVVPIAEKDLEGKVNRRQLEVDFVCNIGSARYYIQSAYSLPDEAKRTQEIRPFRKIDDSFKKIVITKDIVQPYYDEYGILTINIYDFLLNPECLQG
;
A
#
# COMPACT_ATOMS: atom_id res chain seq x y z
N MET A 1 19.73 -9.34 -10.91
CA MET A 1 18.49 -9.94 -11.43
C MET A 1 17.43 -8.85 -11.42
N ASP A 2 16.86 -8.52 -12.57
CA ASP A 2 15.89 -7.42 -12.67
C ASP A 2 14.47 -7.97 -12.47
N ILE A 3 13.77 -7.41 -11.48
CA ILE A 3 12.37 -7.76 -11.23
C ILE A 3 11.49 -6.89 -12.12
N ARG A 4 10.72 -7.51 -12.98
CA ARG A 4 9.76 -6.82 -13.83
C ARG A 4 8.65 -6.20 -12.99
N ARG A 5 8.29 -4.95 -13.31
CA ARG A 5 7.17 -4.20 -12.71
C ARG A 5 6.19 -3.76 -13.80
N ASP A 6 5.86 -4.71 -14.69
CA ASP A 6 5.13 -4.44 -15.94
C ASP A 6 3.80 -3.72 -15.68
N PHE A 7 3.07 -4.10 -14.63
CA PHE A 7 1.83 -3.46 -14.23
C PHE A 7 1.98 -1.95 -13.95
N TYR A 8 3.07 -1.54 -13.30
CA TYR A 8 3.33 -0.13 -13.02
C TYR A 8 3.94 0.59 -14.21
N LEU A 9 4.77 -0.09 -14.98
CA LEU A 9 5.31 0.46 -16.23
C LEU A 9 4.17 0.79 -17.20
N GLU A 10 3.21 -0.11 -17.40
CA GLU A 10 2.04 0.16 -18.24
C GLU A 10 1.21 1.35 -17.74
N LYS A 11 1.07 1.51 -16.41
CA LYS A 11 0.40 2.68 -15.85
C LYS A 11 1.11 3.99 -16.19
N LEU A 12 2.46 4.00 -16.15
CA LEU A 12 3.25 5.17 -16.54
C LEU A 12 3.10 5.47 -18.03
N ILE A 13 3.20 4.44 -18.89
CA ILE A 13 3.05 4.56 -20.34
C ILE A 13 1.68 5.14 -20.72
N LYS A 14 0.60 4.61 -20.14
CA LYS A 14 -0.77 5.07 -20.41
C LYS A 14 -1.03 6.53 -19.99
N ARG A 15 -0.22 7.04 -19.05
CA ARG A 15 -0.34 8.40 -18.52
C ARG A 15 0.63 9.40 -19.14
N LYS A 16 1.55 8.92 -19.97
CA LYS A 16 2.52 9.77 -20.68
C LYS A 16 1.79 10.86 -21.48
N SER A 17 2.27 12.09 -21.36
CA SER A 17 1.77 13.26 -22.10
C SER A 17 0.27 13.56 -21.91
N ASN A 18 -0.30 13.23 -20.75
CA ASN A 18 -1.71 13.50 -20.42
C ASN A 18 -1.97 14.89 -19.82
N GLY A 19 -0.94 15.75 -19.76
CA GLY A 19 -1.06 17.11 -19.20
C GLY A 19 -1.13 17.17 -17.68
N LEU A 20 -0.90 16.05 -16.97
CA LEU A 20 -0.90 15.96 -15.51
C LEU A 20 0.50 15.63 -14.98
N ILE A 21 0.76 15.94 -13.71
CA ILE A 21 1.96 15.45 -13.01
C ILE A 21 1.73 14.01 -12.60
N LYS A 22 2.58 13.09 -13.05
CA LYS A 22 2.55 11.69 -12.62
C LYS A 22 3.29 11.53 -11.33
N VAL A 23 2.58 11.12 -10.27
CA VAL A 23 3.12 11.02 -8.93
C VAL A 23 3.16 9.56 -8.48
N ILE A 24 4.36 9.01 -8.37
CA ILE A 24 4.57 7.64 -7.92
C ILE A 24 4.75 7.65 -6.40
N THR A 25 3.79 7.05 -5.70
CA THR A 25 3.78 6.95 -4.24
C THR A 25 3.97 5.53 -3.77
N GLY A 26 4.08 5.36 -2.47
CA GLY A 26 4.16 4.04 -1.86
C GLY A 26 5.24 3.95 -0.80
N ILE A 27 5.22 2.85 -0.09
CA ILE A 27 6.10 2.59 1.03
C ILE A 27 7.59 2.71 0.63
N ARG A 28 8.44 3.14 1.55
CA ARG A 28 9.90 3.18 1.30
C ARG A 28 10.43 1.82 0.89
N ARG A 29 11.40 1.80 -0.05
CA ARG A 29 12.05 0.58 -0.56
C ARG A 29 11.14 -0.38 -1.36
N CYS A 30 9.92 0.03 -1.76
CA CYS A 30 9.10 -0.77 -2.67
C CYS A 30 9.54 -0.72 -4.14
N GLY A 31 10.54 0.12 -4.48
CA GLY A 31 11.14 0.17 -5.82
C GLY A 31 10.74 1.36 -6.68
N LYS A 32 10.19 2.45 -6.11
CA LYS A 32 9.75 3.65 -6.86
C LYS A 32 10.87 4.25 -7.71
N SER A 33 12.02 4.54 -7.08
CA SER A 33 13.20 5.09 -7.77
C SER A 33 13.70 4.18 -8.89
N TYR A 34 13.67 2.86 -8.67
CA TYR A 34 14.05 1.88 -9.68
C TYR A 34 13.05 1.83 -10.85
N LEU A 35 11.74 1.87 -10.55
CA LEU A 35 10.72 1.95 -11.59
C LEU A 35 10.91 3.20 -12.47
N LEU A 36 11.13 4.36 -11.84
CA LEU A 36 11.24 5.64 -12.55
C LEU A 36 12.57 5.76 -13.30
N ASN A 37 13.69 5.59 -12.59
CA ASN A 37 15.03 5.91 -13.08
C ASN A 37 15.72 4.77 -13.85
N ASN A 38 15.14 3.55 -13.81
CA ASN A 38 15.66 2.40 -14.54
C ASN A 38 14.62 1.87 -15.54
N ILE A 39 13.52 1.29 -15.07
CA ILE A 39 12.57 0.62 -15.96
C ILE A 39 11.91 1.61 -16.94
N PHE A 40 11.35 2.72 -16.44
CA PHE A 40 10.67 3.70 -17.29
C PHE A 40 11.66 4.49 -18.14
N TYR A 41 12.84 4.82 -17.60
CA TYR A 41 13.92 5.48 -18.35
C TYR A 41 14.33 4.66 -19.58
N HIS A 42 14.61 3.36 -19.43
CA HIS A 42 14.97 2.50 -20.56
C HIS A 42 13.80 2.33 -21.54
N HIS A 43 12.56 2.22 -21.04
CA HIS A 43 11.38 2.21 -21.90
C HIS A 43 11.29 3.48 -22.78
N LEU A 44 11.59 4.67 -22.25
CA LEU A 44 11.59 5.90 -23.04
C LEU A 44 12.66 5.86 -24.14
N LEU A 45 13.88 5.42 -23.82
CA LEU A 45 14.96 5.24 -24.81
C LEU A 45 14.57 4.22 -25.89
N ASP A 46 14.05 3.06 -25.50
CA ASP A 46 13.61 2.01 -26.42
C ASP A 46 12.44 2.46 -27.32
N SER A 47 11.66 3.45 -26.84
CA SER A 47 10.58 4.09 -27.60
C SER A 47 11.07 5.20 -28.54
N GLY A 48 12.39 5.45 -28.63
CA GLY A 48 13.00 6.42 -29.51
C GLY A 48 13.12 7.84 -28.96
N VAL A 49 12.93 8.03 -27.63
CA VAL A 49 13.18 9.32 -26.99
C VAL A 49 14.70 9.51 -26.85
N GLU A 50 15.23 10.63 -27.31
CA GLU A 50 16.66 10.97 -27.20
C GLU A 50 17.07 11.13 -25.72
N ALA A 51 18.28 10.70 -25.38
CA ALA A 51 18.73 10.67 -24.00
C ALA A 51 18.81 12.07 -23.34
N ASP A 52 19.09 13.11 -24.10
CA ASP A 52 19.13 14.51 -23.67
C ASP A 52 17.72 15.12 -23.44
N HIS A 53 16.68 14.48 -23.95
CA HIS A 53 15.28 14.79 -23.65
C HIS A 53 14.75 14.11 -22.39
N ILE A 54 15.54 13.25 -21.72
CA ILE A 54 15.17 12.59 -20.48
C ILE A 54 16.04 13.13 -19.33
N ILE A 55 15.49 14.03 -18.55
CA ILE A 55 16.20 14.66 -17.44
C ILE A 55 15.85 13.93 -16.14
N ARG A 56 16.84 13.22 -15.59
CA ARG A 56 16.74 12.55 -14.29
C ARG A 56 17.37 13.43 -13.23
N PHE A 57 16.71 13.55 -12.07
CA PHE A 57 17.24 14.27 -10.92
C PHE A 57 16.71 13.68 -9.62
N ALA A 58 17.62 13.26 -8.74
CA ALA A 58 17.29 12.73 -7.41
C ALA A 58 17.68 13.75 -6.34
N PHE A 59 16.69 14.28 -5.63
CA PHE A 59 16.89 15.33 -4.64
C PHE A 59 17.62 14.85 -3.36
N ASP A 60 17.80 13.54 -3.19
CA ASP A 60 18.60 12.91 -2.13
C ASP A 60 19.98 12.43 -2.61
N SER A 61 20.35 12.70 -3.87
CA SER A 61 21.63 12.37 -4.47
C SER A 61 22.62 13.52 -4.30
N ALA A 62 23.78 13.24 -3.69
CA ALA A 62 24.84 14.25 -3.56
C ALA A 62 25.39 14.70 -4.91
N ASP A 63 25.48 13.78 -5.89
CA ASP A 63 25.99 14.07 -7.22
C ASP A 63 25.02 14.97 -8.01
N ASP A 64 23.72 14.70 -7.93
CA ASP A 64 22.70 15.53 -8.62
C ASP A 64 22.64 16.94 -7.99
N LEU A 65 22.69 17.01 -6.66
CA LEU A 65 22.73 18.30 -5.94
C LEU A 65 23.97 19.12 -6.31
N TYR A 66 25.12 18.47 -6.51
CA TYR A 66 26.32 19.14 -6.95
C TYR A 66 26.15 19.82 -8.33
N LEU A 67 25.35 19.24 -9.25
CA LEU A 67 25.07 19.83 -10.56
C LEU A 67 24.38 21.20 -10.48
N ILE A 68 23.67 21.45 -9.39
CA ILE A 68 22.95 22.73 -9.15
C ILE A 68 23.69 23.63 -8.11
N GLY A 69 24.91 23.26 -7.71
CA GLY A 69 25.68 24.00 -6.71
C GLY A 69 25.08 23.91 -5.30
N GLU A 70 24.44 22.78 -4.96
CA GLU A 70 23.93 22.46 -3.63
C GLU A 70 24.76 21.34 -2.96
N SER A 71 24.68 21.25 -1.65
CA SER A 71 25.33 20.21 -0.86
C SER A 71 24.35 19.56 0.09
N LEU A 72 24.19 18.25 0.00
CA LEU A 72 23.34 17.47 0.90
C LEU A 72 23.69 17.69 2.38
N ILE A 73 25.00 17.77 2.69
CA ILE A 73 25.51 18.00 4.05
C ILE A 73 25.08 19.37 4.57
N GLN A 74 25.14 20.40 3.71
CA GLN A 74 24.77 21.76 4.09
C GLN A 74 23.25 21.86 4.28
N ILE A 75 22.46 21.29 3.38
CA ILE A 75 20.99 21.20 3.47
C ILE A 75 20.57 20.57 4.81
N GLU A 76 21.18 19.44 5.19
CA GLU A 76 20.90 18.78 6.48
C GLU A 76 21.29 19.62 7.69
N LYS A 77 22.44 20.29 7.66
CA LYS A 77 22.90 21.20 8.75
C LYS A 77 21.97 22.39 8.92
N GLU A 78 21.55 23.00 7.82
CA GLU A 78 20.67 24.17 7.79
C GLU A 78 19.18 23.81 7.99
N LYS A 79 18.83 22.52 7.92
CA LYS A 79 17.47 22.00 8.04
C LYS A 79 16.48 22.64 7.06
N ARG A 80 16.92 22.91 5.85
CA ARG A 80 16.12 23.43 4.73
C ARG A 80 15.92 22.38 3.65
N GLY A 81 15.11 22.67 2.66
CA GLY A 81 15.05 21.90 1.42
C GLY A 81 16.07 22.35 0.38
N VAL A 82 16.02 21.77 -0.78
CA VAL A 82 16.80 22.15 -1.95
C VAL A 82 16.25 23.46 -2.51
N ASP A 83 17.13 24.35 -2.94
CA ASP A 83 16.78 25.66 -3.50
C ASP A 83 16.04 25.51 -4.85
N PRO A 84 14.76 25.96 -4.96
CA PRO A 84 13.99 25.84 -6.18
C PRO A 84 14.53 26.68 -7.35
N GLU A 85 15.12 27.83 -7.08
CA GLU A 85 15.64 28.70 -8.15
C GLU A 85 16.84 28.07 -8.85
N LYS A 86 17.74 27.45 -8.08
CA LYS A 86 18.89 26.71 -8.63
C LYS A 86 18.44 25.51 -9.47
N PHE A 87 17.46 24.74 -8.96
CA PHE A 87 16.89 23.62 -9.69
C PHE A 87 16.22 24.08 -10.98
N MET A 88 15.37 25.12 -10.93
CA MET A 88 14.71 25.66 -12.12
C MET A 88 15.69 26.22 -13.15
N ALA A 89 16.79 26.85 -12.72
CA ALA A 89 17.85 27.32 -13.59
C ALA A 89 18.53 26.14 -14.34
N TYR A 90 18.81 25.05 -13.62
CA TYR A 90 19.36 23.82 -14.19
C TYR A 90 18.40 23.23 -15.25
N ILE A 91 17.11 23.06 -14.94
CA ILE A 91 16.14 22.53 -15.90
C ILE A 91 16.06 23.46 -17.14
N ARG A 92 16.03 24.78 -16.97
CA ARG A 92 16.04 25.73 -18.09
C ARG A 92 17.26 25.56 -18.99
N SER A 93 18.42 25.29 -18.43
CA SER A 93 19.65 25.07 -19.22
C SER A 93 19.63 23.76 -20.03
N LYS A 94 18.82 22.79 -19.61
CA LYS A 94 18.68 21.48 -20.26
C LYS A 94 17.54 21.41 -21.27
N THR A 95 16.54 22.29 -21.16
CA THR A 95 15.32 22.27 -21.99
C THR A 95 15.33 23.38 -23.04
N THR A 96 16.35 23.38 -23.90
CA THR A 96 16.61 24.45 -24.88
C THR A 96 16.19 24.11 -26.31
N GLY A 97 15.93 22.82 -26.61
CA GLY A 97 15.57 22.32 -27.93
C GLY A 97 14.06 22.23 -28.15
N GLU A 98 13.71 21.73 -29.35
CA GLU A 98 12.35 21.38 -29.70
C GLU A 98 12.00 19.97 -29.22
N GLY A 99 10.72 19.63 -29.11
CA GLY A 99 10.25 18.31 -28.65
C GLY A 99 9.89 18.25 -27.18
N ILE A 100 9.45 17.06 -26.74
CA ILE A 100 8.99 16.83 -25.37
C ILE A 100 10.14 16.38 -24.48
N TYR A 101 10.34 17.06 -23.37
CA TYR A 101 11.29 16.70 -22.31
C TYR A 101 10.56 15.94 -21.20
N TYR A 102 11.14 14.82 -20.78
CA TYR A 102 10.63 14.00 -19.67
C TYR A 102 11.44 14.30 -18.41
N LEU A 103 10.80 14.90 -17.40
CA LEU A 103 11.43 15.13 -16.11
C LEU A 103 11.15 13.95 -15.18
N LEU A 104 12.16 13.17 -14.82
CA LEU A 104 12.09 12.05 -13.90
C LEU A 104 12.72 12.47 -12.56
N LEU A 105 11.86 12.92 -11.61
CA LEU A 105 12.29 13.58 -10.39
C LEU A 105 12.07 12.67 -9.19
N ASP A 106 13.13 12.29 -8.50
CA ASP A 106 13.07 11.37 -7.35
C ASP A 106 13.12 12.13 -6.02
N GLU A 107 12.33 11.69 -5.04
CA GLU A 107 12.19 12.28 -3.69
C GLU A 107 11.88 13.78 -3.73
N ILE A 108 10.87 14.18 -4.53
CA ILE A 108 10.48 15.58 -4.81
C ILE A 108 10.24 16.42 -3.56
N GLN A 109 9.84 15.81 -2.43
CA GLN A 109 9.59 16.52 -1.17
C GLN A 109 10.85 17.15 -0.54
N MET A 110 12.02 16.87 -1.05
CA MET A 110 13.24 17.54 -0.63
C MET A 110 13.45 18.89 -1.30
N LEU A 111 12.70 19.20 -2.36
CA LEU A 111 12.70 20.52 -3.01
C LEU A 111 11.77 21.46 -2.23
N ASP A 112 12.27 22.64 -1.83
CA ASP A 112 11.41 23.66 -1.21
C ASP A 112 10.38 24.18 -2.24
N CYS A 113 9.15 24.42 -1.80
CA CYS A 113 8.06 24.92 -2.64
C CYS A 113 7.84 24.08 -3.93
N PHE A 114 8.07 22.75 -3.85
CA PHE A 114 8.00 21.87 -5.03
C PHE A 114 6.65 21.97 -5.77
N GLU A 115 5.55 22.22 -5.05
CA GLU A 115 4.21 22.37 -5.63
C GLU A 115 4.16 23.54 -6.62
N ALA A 116 4.74 24.68 -6.25
CA ALA A 116 4.79 25.86 -7.12
C ALA A 116 5.68 25.61 -8.34
N VAL A 117 6.79 24.92 -8.16
CA VAL A 117 7.72 24.55 -9.25
C VAL A 117 7.02 23.61 -10.23
N LEU A 118 6.37 22.55 -9.75
CA LEU A 118 5.68 21.57 -10.59
C LEU A 118 4.47 22.20 -11.32
N ASN A 119 3.70 23.06 -10.64
CA ASN A 119 2.62 23.84 -11.29
C ASN A 119 3.15 24.76 -12.40
N GLY A 120 4.38 25.27 -12.26
CA GLY A 120 5.06 26.03 -13.29
C GLY A 120 5.36 25.19 -14.55
N TYR A 121 5.78 23.94 -14.36
CA TYR A 121 6.06 23.03 -15.49
C TYR A 121 4.80 22.54 -16.20
N LEU A 122 3.65 22.39 -15.51
CA LEU A 122 2.38 22.03 -16.14
C LEU A 122 1.91 23.04 -17.21
N ARG A 123 2.41 24.28 -17.18
CA ARG A 123 2.07 25.32 -18.17
C ARG A 123 2.92 25.22 -19.43
N LYS A 124 3.92 24.32 -19.45
CA LYS A 124 4.81 24.13 -20.58
C LYS A 124 4.39 22.88 -21.34
N GLU A 125 3.96 23.06 -22.59
CA GLU A 125 3.48 21.99 -23.45
C GLU A 125 4.57 20.96 -23.82
N ASN A 126 5.83 21.37 -23.75
CA ASN A 126 6.98 20.55 -24.07
C ASN A 126 7.63 19.86 -22.85
N ILE A 127 6.99 19.85 -21.70
CA ILE A 127 7.51 19.19 -20.48
C ILE A 127 6.50 18.19 -19.94
N ASP A 128 6.91 16.95 -19.78
CA ASP A 128 6.15 15.89 -19.14
C ASP A 128 6.82 15.46 -17.81
N VAL A 129 6.09 15.55 -16.69
CA VAL A 129 6.67 15.44 -15.35
C VAL A 129 6.24 14.16 -14.65
N PHE A 130 7.24 13.43 -14.15
CA PHE A 130 7.10 12.23 -13.31
C PHE A 130 7.88 12.43 -12.02
N VAL A 131 7.23 12.28 -10.89
CA VAL A 131 7.85 12.47 -9.59
C VAL A 131 7.65 11.25 -8.70
N THR A 132 8.59 11.01 -7.79
CA THR A 132 8.39 10.05 -6.71
C THR A 132 8.32 10.76 -5.37
N GLY A 133 7.63 10.11 -4.43
CA GLY A 133 7.62 10.51 -3.03
C GLY A 133 7.27 9.36 -2.10
N SER A 134 7.89 9.35 -0.92
CA SER A 134 7.70 8.29 0.07
C SER A 134 6.74 8.66 1.20
N ASN A 135 5.89 9.68 1.01
CA ASN A 135 4.97 10.18 2.02
C ASN A 135 3.58 10.48 1.46
N ALA A 136 2.54 9.91 2.09
CA ALA A 136 1.14 10.19 1.75
C ALA A 136 0.74 11.65 2.01
N LYS A 137 1.38 12.37 2.95
CA LYS A 137 1.12 13.81 3.17
C LYS A 137 1.44 14.66 1.95
N LEU A 138 2.43 14.24 1.15
CA LEU A 138 2.74 14.89 -0.11
C LEU A 138 1.62 14.72 -1.15
N LEU A 139 0.67 13.82 -0.91
CA LEU A 139 -0.28 13.38 -1.91
C LEU A 139 -1.74 13.58 -1.52
N SER A 140 -2.08 13.40 -0.23
CA SER A 140 -3.48 13.32 0.18
C SER A 140 -4.11 14.67 0.53
N LYS A 141 -3.32 15.65 1.02
CA LYS A 141 -3.85 16.98 1.36
C LYS A 141 -3.30 18.09 0.48
N ASP A 142 -2.01 18.04 0.17
CA ASP A 142 -1.34 19.12 -0.55
C ASP A 142 -1.50 18.96 -2.07
N ILE A 143 -1.41 17.73 -2.61
CA ILE A 143 -1.69 17.49 -4.03
C ILE A 143 -3.19 17.57 -4.36
N ALA A 144 -4.06 17.03 -3.51
CA ALA A 144 -5.51 17.17 -3.74
C ALA A 144 -6.00 18.62 -3.61
N THR A 145 -5.35 19.45 -2.79
CA THR A 145 -5.70 20.86 -2.61
C THR A 145 -4.89 21.82 -3.47
N GLU A 146 -3.58 21.62 -3.61
CA GLU A 146 -2.70 22.54 -4.33
C GLU A 146 -2.52 22.18 -5.81
N PHE A 147 -2.49 20.90 -6.15
CA PHE A 147 -2.57 20.50 -7.56
C PHE A 147 -4.00 20.50 -8.10
N ALA A 148 -5.03 20.63 -7.25
CA ALA A 148 -6.43 20.83 -7.65
C ALA A 148 -6.88 19.94 -8.83
N GLY A 149 -6.62 18.63 -8.75
CA GLY A 149 -6.92 17.66 -9.79
C GLY A 149 -5.90 17.58 -10.93
N ARG A 150 -4.70 18.18 -10.78
CA ARG A 150 -3.61 18.16 -11.79
C ARG A 150 -2.56 17.07 -11.52
N GLY A 151 -2.69 16.30 -10.45
CA GLY A 151 -1.86 15.15 -10.14
C GLY A 151 -2.54 13.85 -10.56
N ASP A 152 -1.79 12.94 -11.17
CA ASP A 152 -2.21 11.58 -11.51
C ASP A 152 -1.39 10.57 -10.69
N GLU A 153 -2.00 10.05 -9.62
CA GLU A 153 -1.31 9.19 -8.67
C GLU A 153 -1.18 7.75 -9.16
N ILE A 154 0.01 7.19 -8.98
CA ILE A 154 0.31 5.78 -9.15
C ILE A 154 0.84 5.25 -7.82
N HIS A 155 -0.04 4.68 -6.99
CA HIS A 155 0.37 4.06 -5.75
C HIS A 155 1.05 2.72 -6.01
N MET A 156 2.30 2.59 -5.55
CA MET A 156 3.15 1.42 -5.76
C MET A 156 3.30 0.61 -4.48
N TYR A 157 2.84 -0.63 -4.52
CA TYR A 157 3.00 -1.62 -3.45
C TYR A 157 4.37 -2.33 -3.55
N PRO A 158 4.84 -3.00 -2.48
CA PRO A 158 5.86 -4.04 -2.60
C PRO A 158 5.54 -5.02 -3.72
N LEU A 159 6.43 -5.96 -4.02
CA LEU A 159 6.17 -6.95 -5.06
C LEU A 159 4.86 -7.69 -4.78
N SER A 160 4.02 -7.84 -5.81
CA SER A 160 2.90 -8.77 -5.76
C SER A 160 3.41 -10.21 -5.63
N PHE A 161 2.53 -11.13 -5.27
CA PHE A 161 2.93 -12.54 -5.24
C PHE A 161 3.38 -13.05 -6.63
N ALA A 162 2.74 -12.59 -7.71
CA ALA A 162 3.15 -12.95 -9.07
C ALA A 162 4.55 -12.40 -9.42
N GLU A 163 4.85 -11.14 -9.05
CA GLU A 163 6.17 -10.54 -9.23
C GLU A 163 7.22 -11.25 -8.35
N PHE A 164 6.88 -11.60 -7.11
CA PHE A 164 7.73 -12.40 -6.22
C PHE A 164 8.05 -13.76 -6.85
N MET A 165 7.05 -14.47 -7.36
CA MET A 165 7.25 -15.79 -7.99
C MET A 165 8.09 -15.72 -9.27
N SER A 166 8.19 -14.58 -9.94
CA SER A 166 9.04 -14.42 -11.13
C SER A 166 10.55 -14.56 -10.82
N VAL A 167 10.94 -14.40 -9.56
CA VAL A 167 12.33 -14.50 -9.09
C VAL A 167 12.54 -15.58 -8.01
N HIS A 168 11.45 -16.23 -7.59
CA HIS A 168 11.49 -17.31 -6.61
C HIS A 168 11.81 -18.64 -7.28
N ASN A 169 12.77 -19.40 -6.74
CA ASN A 169 13.23 -20.67 -7.33
C ASN A 169 12.39 -21.89 -6.92
N GLY A 170 11.38 -21.72 -6.05
CA GLY A 170 10.52 -22.80 -5.56
C GLY A 170 9.17 -22.86 -6.28
N ASP A 171 8.33 -23.78 -5.83
CA ASP A 171 6.95 -23.86 -6.28
C ASP A 171 6.05 -22.78 -5.63
N LYS A 172 4.83 -22.64 -6.14
CA LYS A 172 3.88 -21.63 -5.62
C LYS A 172 3.48 -21.85 -4.16
N TYR A 173 3.57 -23.06 -3.64
CA TYR A 173 3.16 -23.39 -2.26
C TYR A 173 4.21 -22.97 -1.25
N THR A 174 5.47 -23.30 -1.53
CA THR A 174 6.61 -22.82 -0.75
C THR A 174 6.78 -21.32 -0.92
N GLY A 175 6.58 -20.79 -2.13
CA GLY A 175 6.61 -19.36 -2.44
C GLY A 175 5.60 -18.56 -1.63
N LEU A 176 4.34 -19.00 -1.51
CA LEU A 176 3.35 -18.30 -0.71
C LEU A 176 3.71 -18.31 0.78
N SER A 177 4.23 -19.41 1.28
CA SER A 177 4.68 -19.51 2.69
C SER A 177 5.81 -18.54 2.97
N GLU A 178 6.75 -18.40 2.05
CA GLU A 178 7.87 -17.46 2.15
C GLU A 178 7.41 -16.01 1.99
N TYR A 179 6.51 -15.74 1.05
CA TYR A 179 5.94 -14.42 0.83
C TYR A 179 5.13 -13.92 2.04
N MET A 180 4.34 -14.79 2.67
CA MET A 180 3.61 -14.48 3.91
C MET A 180 4.57 -14.25 5.10
N LEU A 181 5.77 -14.83 5.07
CA LEU A 181 6.75 -14.70 6.14
C LEU A 181 7.63 -13.45 5.97
N TYR A 182 8.20 -13.23 4.78
CA TYR A 182 9.19 -12.19 4.53
C TYR A 182 8.69 -11.01 3.67
N GLY A 183 7.45 -11.09 3.17
CA GLY A 183 6.84 -10.02 2.37
C GLY A 183 7.40 -9.92 0.95
N GLY A 184 7.10 -8.79 0.33
CA GLY A 184 7.44 -8.48 -1.06
C GLY A 184 8.39 -7.29 -1.24
N ILE A 185 9.13 -6.85 -0.21
CA ILE A 185 10.11 -5.77 -0.38
C ILE A 185 11.27 -6.26 -1.25
N PRO A 186 11.54 -5.62 -2.43
CA PRO A 186 12.52 -6.13 -3.40
C PRO A 186 13.90 -6.41 -2.80
N LEU A 187 14.40 -5.50 -1.96
CA LEU A 187 15.69 -5.64 -1.28
C LEU A 187 15.77 -6.90 -0.40
N VAL A 188 14.64 -7.35 0.15
CA VAL A 188 14.55 -8.54 1.01
C VAL A 188 14.38 -9.79 0.17
N VAL A 189 13.53 -9.73 -0.86
CA VAL A 189 13.26 -10.85 -1.77
C VAL A 189 14.53 -11.34 -2.47
N LEU A 190 15.39 -10.39 -2.86
CA LEU A 190 16.67 -10.68 -3.55
C LEU A 190 17.79 -11.18 -2.61
N ARG A 191 17.55 -11.34 -1.31
CA ARG A 191 18.53 -11.89 -0.37
C ARG A 191 18.40 -13.39 -0.27
N ASP A 192 19.55 -14.03 -0.09
CA ASP A 192 19.61 -15.45 0.22
C ASP A 192 19.58 -15.67 1.75
N GLY A 193 18.93 -16.76 2.16
CA GLY A 193 18.92 -17.20 3.54
C GLY A 193 17.91 -16.47 4.46
N ALA A 194 17.26 -17.26 5.32
CA ALA A 194 16.23 -16.81 6.25
C ALA A 194 16.73 -15.76 7.26
N GLY A 195 17.97 -15.93 7.76
CA GLY A 195 18.58 -15.02 8.72
C GLY A 195 18.85 -13.64 8.14
N ASP A 196 19.35 -13.57 6.90
CA ASP A 196 19.65 -12.32 6.22
C ASP A 196 18.38 -11.56 5.85
N LYS A 197 17.32 -12.27 5.40
CA LYS A 197 16.00 -11.67 5.16
C LYS A 197 15.41 -11.07 6.44
N ALA A 198 15.44 -11.83 7.55
CA ALA A 198 14.93 -11.36 8.84
C ALA A 198 15.70 -10.14 9.37
N THR A 199 17.03 -10.17 9.32
CA THR A 199 17.89 -9.06 9.74
C THR A 199 17.66 -7.82 8.87
N ALA A 200 17.55 -7.98 7.56
CA ALA A 200 17.26 -6.87 6.66
C ALA A 200 15.92 -6.22 6.96
N LEU A 201 14.87 -6.99 7.22
CA LEU A 201 13.55 -6.47 7.58
C LEU A 201 13.56 -5.75 8.94
N GLN A 202 14.26 -6.29 9.95
CA GLN A 202 14.39 -5.64 11.26
C GLN A 202 15.13 -4.30 11.14
N ASN A 203 16.22 -4.24 10.37
CA ASN A 203 16.96 -3.01 10.12
C ASN A 203 16.11 -1.99 9.35
N LEU A 204 15.44 -2.41 8.28
CA LEU A 204 14.50 -1.57 7.53
C LEU A 204 13.44 -0.98 8.45
N PHE A 205 12.86 -1.80 9.32
CA PHE A 205 11.81 -1.36 10.21
C PHE A 205 12.31 -0.32 11.22
N ASN A 206 13.39 -0.61 11.93
CA ASN A 206 13.89 0.24 13.01
C ASN A 206 14.56 1.52 12.48
N GLU A 207 15.45 1.39 11.50
CA GLU A 207 16.28 2.51 11.05
C GLU A 207 15.57 3.41 10.03
N ILE A 208 14.68 2.83 9.22
CA ILE A 208 14.02 3.60 8.16
C ILE A 208 12.65 4.07 8.61
N TYR A 209 11.76 3.15 9.01
CA TYR A 209 10.37 3.54 9.30
C TYR A 209 10.23 4.29 10.61
N ILE A 210 10.68 3.71 11.72
CA ILE A 210 10.53 4.36 13.04
C ILE A 210 11.28 5.69 13.05
N ARG A 211 12.53 5.71 12.57
CA ARG A 211 13.34 6.94 12.54
C ARG A 211 12.73 8.01 11.63
N ASP A 212 12.22 7.64 10.47
CA ASP A 212 11.59 8.58 9.54
C ASP A 212 10.30 9.16 10.11
N ILE A 213 9.40 8.31 10.63
CA ILE A 213 8.13 8.74 11.24
C ILE A 213 8.41 9.66 12.44
N THR A 214 9.36 9.29 13.31
CA THR A 214 9.67 10.06 14.52
C THR A 214 10.33 11.39 14.20
N LYS A 215 11.30 11.43 13.28
CA LYS A 215 11.99 12.66 12.85
C LYS A 215 11.01 13.63 12.17
N ARG A 216 10.22 13.12 11.22
CA ARG A 216 9.26 13.91 10.44
C ARG A 216 8.17 14.53 11.30
N ASN A 217 7.61 13.76 12.21
CA ASN A 217 6.50 14.20 13.04
C ASN A 217 6.93 14.77 14.40
N ARG A 218 8.25 14.91 14.63
CA ARG A 218 8.83 15.43 15.89
C ARG A 218 8.28 14.73 17.13
N ILE A 219 8.16 13.40 17.07
CA ILE A 219 7.57 12.58 18.14
C ILE A 219 8.52 12.55 19.33
N LYS A 220 8.03 12.94 20.51
CA LYS A 220 8.81 12.93 21.76
C LYS A 220 8.76 11.59 22.46
N ASN A 221 7.61 10.91 22.44
CA ASN A 221 7.39 9.64 23.13
C ASN A 221 7.43 8.48 22.13
N ILE A 222 8.65 8.08 21.77
CA ILE A 222 8.89 6.99 20.79
C ILE A 222 8.36 5.67 21.34
N GLY A 223 8.49 5.42 22.67
CA GLY A 223 8.04 4.18 23.28
C GLY A 223 6.54 3.91 23.11
N GLU A 224 5.70 4.94 23.25
CA GLU A 224 4.25 4.79 23.02
C GLU A 224 3.91 4.53 21.56
N LEU A 225 4.64 5.15 20.62
CA LEU A 225 4.49 4.89 19.19
C LEU A 225 4.84 3.42 18.87
N GLU A 226 5.96 2.95 19.39
CA GLU A 226 6.42 1.57 19.21
C GLU A 226 5.47 0.54 19.84
N ASP A 227 4.96 0.83 21.04
CA ASP A 227 3.98 -0.02 21.73
C ASP A 227 2.67 -0.12 20.92
N LEU A 228 2.20 1.00 20.36
CA LEU A 228 1.02 1.00 19.48
C LEU A 228 1.25 0.10 18.27
N LEU A 229 2.42 0.19 17.67
CA LEU A 229 2.76 -0.59 16.50
C LEU A 229 2.88 -2.10 16.83
N ASN A 230 3.40 -2.44 18.01
CA ASN A 230 3.41 -3.83 18.51
C ASN A 230 1.99 -4.38 18.67
N ILE A 231 1.08 -3.57 19.23
CA ILE A 231 -0.32 -3.97 19.40
C ILE A 231 -0.99 -4.19 18.04
N LEU A 232 -0.79 -3.27 17.09
CA LEU A 232 -1.36 -3.41 15.74
C LEU A 232 -0.79 -4.64 15.01
N SER A 233 0.53 -4.87 15.12
CA SER A 233 1.19 -6.03 14.51
C SER A 233 0.67 -7.35 15.08
N SER A 234 0.33 -7.39 16.38
CA SER A 234 -0.24 -8.57 17.02
C SER A 234 -1.75 -8.72 16.76
N ALA A 235 -2.45 -7.65 16.41
CA ALA A 235 -3.90 -7.61 16.17
C ALA A 235 -4.26 -7.46 14.68
N ILE A 236 -3.39 -7.93 13.79
CA ILE A 236 -3.62 -7.87 12.33
C ILE A 236 -4.98 -8.46 11.96
N GLY A 237 -5.71 -7.83 11.06
CA GLY A 237 -7.04 -8.27 10.62
C GLY A 237 -8.16 -8.11 11.65
N SER A 238 -7.86 -7.64 12.87
CA SER A 238 -8.86 -7.44 13.92
C SER A 238 -9.46 -6.05 13.89
N LEU A 239 -10.78 -5.97 14.14
CA LEU A 239 -11.47 -4.69 14.32
C LEU A 239 -10.92 -3.93 15.53
N THR A 240 -10.46 -2.71 15.29
CA THR A 240 -9.90 -1.85 16.34
C THR A 240 -10.31 -0.38 16.20
N ASN A 241 -10.22 0.35 17.28
CA ASN A 241 -10.43 1.81 17.31
C ASN A 241 -9.57 2.44 18.40
N PRO A 242 -9.36 3.77 18.37
CA PRO A 242 -8.52 4.47 19.35
C PRO A 242 -8.92 4.27 20.82
N GLU A 243 -10.22 4.12 21.12
CA GLU A 243 -10.68 3.87 22.51
C GLU A 243 -10.32 2.45 22.97
N LYS A 244 -10.51 1.44 22.14
CA LYS A 244 -10.10 0.06 22.45
C LYS A 244 -8.58 0.01 22.68
N LEU A 245 -7.80 0.66 21.85
CA LEU A 245 -6.35 0.75 21.98
C LEU A 245 -5.95 1.46 23.25
N LYS A 246 -6.54 2.61 23.57
CA LYS A 246 -6.31 3.34 24.82
C LYS A 246 -6.56 2.47 26.06
N ASN A 247 -7.65 1.69 26.06
CA ASN A 247 -7.95 0.76 27.15
C ASN A 247 -6.86 -0.32 27.28
N THR A 248 -6.35 -0.85 26.16
CA THR A 248 -5.22 -1.79 26.15
C THR A 248 -3.96 -1.14 26.73
N PHE A 249 -3.62 0.08 26.33
CA PHE A 249 -2.49 0.82 26.90
C PHE A 249 -2.63 1.05 28.40
N LYS A 250 -3.82 1.42 28.86
CA LYS A 250 -4.10 1.62 30.30
C LYS A 250 -3.93 0.34 31.11
N THR A 251 -4.42 -0.78 30.61
CA THR A 251 -4.41 -2.07 31.34
C THR A 251 -3.05 -2.76 31.27
N VAL A 252 -2.43 -2.82 30.08
CA VAL A 252 -1.21 -3.60 29.83
C VAL A 252 0.05 -2.78 30.12
N LYS A 253 0.08 -1.51 29.70
CA LYS A 253 1.28 -0.66 29.76
C LYS A 253 1.22 0.41 30.86
N LYS A 254 0.11 0.55 31.58
CA LYS A 254 -0.14 1.60 32.57
C LYS A 254 0.13 3.01 32.04
N SER A 255 0.02 3.22 30.70
CA SER A 255 0.23 4.49 30.05
C SER A 255 -1.01 5.38 30.16
N LYS A 256 -0.77 6.71 30.16
CA LYS A 256 -1.83 7.75 30.15
C LYS A 256 -2.11 8.29 28.74
N ILE A 257 -1.71 7.55 27.69
CA ILE A 257 -1.93 7.96 26.30
C ILE A 257 -3.42 8.25 26.03
N THR A 258 -3.70 9.28 25.27
CA THR A 258 -5.08 9.65 24.93
C THR A 258 -5.52 9.04 23.59
N SER A 259 -6.83 8.86 23.38
CA SER A 259 -7.38 8.41 22.11
C SER A 259 -7.00 9.34 20.95
N ALA A 260 -6.89 10.65 21.20
CA ALA A 260 -6.45 11.62 20.20
C ALA A 260 -4.99 11.40 19.79
N THR A 261 -4.10 11.09 20.75
CA THR A 261 -2.70 10.76 20.45
C THR A 261 -2.58 9.46 19.66
N ILE A 262 -3.37 8.45 20.04
CA ILE A 262 -3.42 7.16 19.31
C ILE A 262 -3.89 7.38 17.87
N LYS A 263 -4.97 8.14 17.67
CA LYS A 263 -5.46 8.48 16.33
C LYS A 263 -4.36 9.15 15.50
N LYS A 264 -3.64 10.11 16.08
CA LYS A 264 -2.54 10.82 15.42
C LYS A 264 -1.39 9.85 15.04
N TYR A 265 -1.08 8.87 15.88
CA TYR A 265 -0.05 7.86 15.56
C TYR A 265 -0.51 6.92 14.45
N LEU A 266 -1.80 6.52 14.45
CA LEU A 266 -2.38 5.75 13.35
C LEU A 266 -2.29 6.52 12.03
N ASP A 267 -2.65 7.81 12.04
CA ASP A 267 -2.53 8.69 10.86
C ASP A 267 -1.05 8.76 10.37
N TYR A 268 -0.07 8.76 11.27
CA TYR A 268 1.35 8.75 10.89
C TYR A 268 1.80 7.42 10.26
N PHE A 269 1.24 6.29 10.70
CA PHE A 269 1.51 5.00 10.09
C PHE A 269 0.87 4.89 8.70
N GLU A 270 -0.34 5.42 8.53
CA GLU A 270 -1.00 5.52 7.23
C GLU A 270 -0.24 6.49 6.30
N ASP A 271 0.16 7.68 6.80
CA ASP A 271 0.94 8.67 6.05
C ASP A 271 2.33 8.14 5.58
N SER A 272 2.89 7.15 6.27
CA SER A 272 4.13 6.47 5.86
C SER A 272 3.88 5.26 4.94
N PHE A 273 2.65 4.97 4.59
CA PHE A 273 2.23 3.78 3.87
C PHE A 273 2.61 2.46 4.56
N LEU A 274 2.86 2.48 5.87
CA LEU A 274 3.18 1.26 6.63
C LEU A 274 1.96 0.38 6.82
N ILE A 275 0.80 1.03 7.06
CA ILE A 275 -0.50 0.39 7.16
C ILE A 275 -1.53 1.11 6.29
N GLU A 276 -2.59 0.40 5.93
CA GLU A 276 -3.81 0.97 5.36
C GLU A 276 -5.01 0.57 6.22
N SER A 277 -6.01 1.46 6.34
CA SER A 277 -7.26 1.14 7.02
C SER A 277 -8.37 0.77 6.04
N ALA A 278 -9.13 -0.27 6.35
CA ALA A 278 -10.40 -0.59 5.70
C ALA A 278 -11.56 -0.14 6.58
N GLN A 279 -12.45 0.67 6.03
CA GLN A 279 -13.66 1.14 6.71
C GLN A 279 -14.70 0.03 6.73
N ARG A 280 -15.63 0.11 7.68
CA ARG A 280 -16.79 -0.78 7.69
C ARG A 280 -17.92 -0.20 6.85
N TYR A 281 -18.53 -1.04 6.05
CA TYR A 281 -19.66 -0.70 5.21
C TYR A 281 -20.86 -1.57 5.54
N ASP A 282 -21.96 -0.96 6.01
CA ASP A 282 -23.24 -1.65 6.19
C ASP A 282 -23.85 -1.94 4.82
N ILE A 283 -23.83 -3.22 4.42
CA ILE A 283 -24.27 -3.65 3.10
C ILE A 283 -25.78 -3.42 2.92
N LYS A 284 -26.59 -3.64 3.96
CA LYS A 284 -28.06 -3.45 3.92
C LYS A 284 -28.43 -1.98 4.08
N GLY A 285 -27.80 -1.28 5.03
CA GLY A 285 -28.04 0.14 5.29
C GLY A 285 -27.38 1.06 4.25
N LYS A 286 -26.51 0.54 3.38
CA LYS A 286 -25.76 1.29 2.35
C LYS A 286 -25.04 2.51 2.90
N SER A 287 -24.41 2.37 4.06
CA SER A 287 -23.75 3.45 4.78
C SER A 287 -22.42 3.02 5.38
N TYR A 288 -21.49 3.97 5.47
CA TYR A 288 -20.21 3.74 6.14
C TYR A 288 -20.33 3.83 7.66
N ILE A 289 -19.57 2.99 8.34
CA ILE A 289 -19.42 2.97 9.80
C ILE A 289 -18.00 3.43 10.11
N GLU A 290 -17.84 4.58 10.71
CA GLU A 290 -16.52 5.22 10.92
C GLU A 290 -15.59 4.37 11.79
N THR A 291 -16.11 3.73 12.83
CA THR A 291 -15.33 2.92 13.78
C THR A 291 -16.12 1.73 14.28
N PRO A 292 -15.48 0.61 14.61
CA PRO A 292 -14.04 0.30 14.46
C PRO A 292 -13.65 0.03 12.99
N LYS A 293 -12.34 0.10 12.69
CA LYS A 293 -11.74 -0.22 11.38
C LYS A 293 -10.87 -1.48 11.48
N LYS A 294 -10.56 -2.11 10.35
CA LYS A 294 -9.42 -3.05 10.25
C LYS A 294 -8.20 -2.32 9.71
N TYR A 295 -7.01 -2.74 10.14
CA TYR A 295 -5.73 -2.22 9.65
C TYR A 295 -4.93 -3.36 9.05
N TYR A 296 -4.41 -3.14 7.85
CA TYR A 296 -3.59 -4.08 7.09
C TYR A 296 -2.20 -3.49 6.88
N PHE A 297 -1.18 -4.30 7.02
CA PHE A 297 0.19 -3.88 6.71
C PHE A 297 0.42 -3.94 5.20
N SER A 298 1.07 -2.92 4.66
CA SER A 298 1.44 -2.90 3.23
C SER A 298 2.46 -3.99 2.87
N ASP A 299 3.18 -4.50 3.88
CA ASP A 299 4.11 -5.63 3.74
C ASP A 299 4.11 -6.51 4.99
N LEU A 300 3.88 -7.82 4.81
CA LEU A 300 3.85 -8.77 5.92
C LEU A 300 5.23 -9.03 6.53
N GLY A 301 6.30 -8.95 5.74
CA GLY A 301 7.66 -9.09 6.26
C GLY A 301 7.98 -8.02 7.30
N LEU A 302 7.59 -6.77 7.05
CA LEU A 302 7.72 -5.67 8.02
C LEU A 302 6.90 -5.93 9.29
N ARG A 303 5.64 -6.38 9.14
CA ARG A 303 4.80 -6.75 10.28
C ARG A 303 5.44 -7.86 11.11
N ASN A 304 5.93 -8.91 10.46
CA ASN A 304 6.53 -10.06 11.12
C ASN A 304 7.86 -9.70 11.81
N ALA A 305 8.68 -8.87 11.16
CA ALA A 305 9.92 -8.35 11.75
C ALA A 305 9.65 -7.56 13.05
N ARG A 306 8.56 -6.77 13.09
CA ARG A 306 8.19 -5.99 14.27
C ARG A 306 7.91 -6.85 15.49
N ILE A 307 7.33 -8.03 15.31
CA ILE A 307 7.06 -8.99 16.38
C ILE A 307 8.10 -10.11 16.46
N ASN A 308 9.29 -9.91 15.88
CA ASN A 308 10.39 -10.87 15.84
C ASN A 308 9.95 -12.26 15.32
N PHE A 309 9.08 -12.30 14.32
CA PHE A 309 8.58 -13.53 13.66
C PHE A 309 7.92 -14.54 14.63
N ARG A 310 7.43 -14.09 15.80
CA ARG A 310 6.91 -14.98 16.86
C ARG A 310 5.48 -15.45 16.65
N GLN A 311 4.67 -14.66 15.93
CA GLN A 311 3.25 -14.93 15.70
C GLN A 311 2.95 -14.97 14.20
N LEU A 312 2.96 -16.16 13.64
CA LEU A 312 2.56 -16.39 12.28
C LEU A 312 1.06 -16.72 12.25
N GLU A 313 0.23 -15.70 12.34
CA GLU A 313 -1.23 -15.82 12.26
C GLU A 313 -1.66 -16.04 10.81
N GLN A 314 -1.64 -17.31 10.38
CA GLN A 314 -1.80 -17.69 8.98
C GLN A 314 -3.11 -17.18 8.36
N THR A 315 -4.20 -17.23 9.12
CA THR A 315 -5.52 -16.76 8.65
C THR A 315 -5.52 -15.27 8.36
N HIS A 316 -5.11 -14.46 9.34
CA HIS A 316 -5.07 -13.00 9.16
C HIS A 316 -3.96 -12.55 8.22
N SER A 317 -2.84 -13.29 8.13
CA SER A 317 -1.79 -13.04 7.14
C SER A 317 -2.30 -13.28 5.71
N MET A 318 -3.06 -14.34 5.49
CA MET A 318 -3.72 -14.60 4.21
C MET A 318 -4.73 -13.50 3.87
N GLU A 319 -5.53 -13.07 4.83
CA GLU A 319 -6.47 -11.95 4.67
C GLU A 319 -5.72 -10.67 4.26
N ASN A 320 -4.59 -10.36 4.92
CA ASN A 320 -3.78 -9.20 4.57
C ASN A 320 -3.17 -9.29 3.14
N VAL A 321 -2.73 -10.48 2.72
CA VAL A 321 -2.24 -10.70 1.34
C VAL A 321 -3.34 -10.45 0.33
N ILE A 322 -4.55 -10.96 0.59
CA ILE A 322 -5.72 -10.74 -0.29
C ILE A 322 -6.07 -9.25 -0.34
N TYR A 323 -6.08 -8.56 0.80
CA TYR A 323 -6.31 -7.11 0.86
C TYR A 323 -5.32 -6.34 -0.03
N ASN A 324 -4.02 -6.58 0.16
CA ASN A 324 -2.97 -5.89 -0.60
C ASN A 324 -3.09 -6.16 -2.11
N GLU A 325 -3.39 -7.39 -2.51
CA GLU A 325 -3.59 -7.76 -3.92
C GLU A 325 -4.80 -7.03 -4.51
N LEU A 326 -5.93 -6.97 -3.80
CA LEU A 326 -7.13 -6.24 -4.23
C LEU A 326 -6.84 -4.74 -4.39
N ARG A 327 -6.14 -4.14 -3.43
CA ARG A 327 -5.73 -2.73 -3.48
C ARG A 327 -4.81 -2.45 -4.67
N MET A 328 -3.81 -3.31 -4.89
CA MET A 328 -2.89 -3.20 -6.02
C MET A 328 -3.62 -3.27 -7.36
N ARG A 329 -4.63 -4.14 -7.48
CA ARG A 329 -5.49 -4.22 -8.68
C ARG A 329 -6.40 -3.01 -8.86
N GLY A 330 -6.43 -2.07 -7.89
CA GLY A 330 -7.19 -0.82 -7.97
C GLY A 330 -8.59 -0.88 -7.41
N TYR A 331 -8.95 -1.94 -6.68
CA TYR A 331 -10.22 -1.99 -5.97
C TYR A 331 -10.24 -1.03 -4.77
N SER A 332 -11.36 -0.34 -4.58
CA SER A 332 -11.73 0.21 -3.28
C SER A 332 -12.20 -0.96 -2.40
N VAL A 333 -11.60 -1.12 -1.22
CA VAL A 333 -11.83 -2.28 -0.35
C VAL A 333 -12.31 -1.84 1.02
N ASP A 334 -13.49 -2.28 1.40
CA ASP A 334 -14.11 -2.04 2.69
C ASP A 334 -14.40 -3.37 3.41
N VAL A 335 -14.61 -3.33 4.72
CA VAL A 335 -15.09 -4.48 5.51
C VAL A 335 -16.62 -4.48 5.52
N GLY A 336 -17.24 -5.55 5.03
CA GLY A 336 -18.68 -5.64 4.96
C GLY A 336 -19.33 -5.96 6.32
N VAL A 337 -20.44 -5.31 6.60
CA VAL A 337 -21.29 -5.59 7.76
C VAL A 337 -22.70 -5.97 7.29
N VAL A 338 -23.19 -7.12 7.74
CA VAL A 338 -24.53 -7.59 7.47
C VAL A 338 -25.32 -7.69 8.79
N PRO A 339 -26.17 -6.70 9.12
CA PRO A 339 -27.01 -6.77 10.30
C PRO A 339 -28.03 -7.91 10.19
N ILE A 340 -28.12 -8.73 11.23
CA ILE A 340 -29.12 -9.80 11.34
C ILE A 340 -29.88 -9.68 12.68
N ALA A 341 -31.14 -10.09 12.65
CA ALA A 341 -31.98 -10.25 13.84
C ALA A 341 -32.42 -11.72 13.93
N GLU A 342 -32.00 -12.38 14.99
CA GLU A 342 -32.35 -13.80 15.24
C GLU A 342 -33.12 -13.90 16.55
N LYS A 343 -34.14 -14.71 16.58
CA LYS A 343 -34.86 -15.04 17.82
C LYS A 343 -34.13 -16.19 18.52
N ASP A 344 -33.90 -16.04 19.81
CA ASP A 344 -33.40 -17.13 20.64
C ASP A 344 -34.55 -18.12 21.00
N LEU A 345 -34.22 -19.16 21.75
CA LEU A 345 -35.19 -20.19 22.16
C LEU A 345 -36.34 -19.63 23.00
N GLU A 346 -36.15 -18.46 23.62
CA GLU A 346 -37.14 -17.77 24.45
C GLU A 346 -37.96 -16.74 23.64
N GLY A 347 -37.70 -16.62 22.31
CA GLY A 347 -38.39 -15.70 21.42
C GLY A 347 -37.84 -14.25 21.45
N LYS A 348 -36.79 -13.98 22.24
CA LYS A 348 -36.14 -12.66 22.34
C LYS A 348 -35.32 -12.40 21.08
N VAL A 349 -35.50 -11.22 20.50
CA VAL A 349 -34.74 -10.79 19.30
C VAL A 349 -33.33 -10.38 19.69
N ASN A 350 -32.36 -11.15 19.26
CA ASN A 350 -30.94 -10.84 19.37
C ASN A 350 -30.42 -10.22 18.07
N ARG A 351 -29.92 -8.99 18.13
CA ARG A 351 -29.30 -8.32 16.99
C ARG A 351 -27.81 -8.65 16.96
N ARG A 352 -27.33 -9.15 15.84
CA ARG A 352 -25.91 -9.46 15.59
C ARG A 352 -25.49 -8.85 14.26
N GLN A 353 -24.19 -8.73 14.09
CA GLN A 353 -23.57 -8.32 12.84
C GLN A 353 -22.70 -9.48 12.33
N LEU A 354 -22.95 -9.91 11.11
CA LEU A 354 -22.04 -10.80 10.39
C LEU A 354 -21.05 -9.95 9.62
N GLU A 355 -19.84 -10.44 9.47
CA GLU A 355 -18.77 -9.77 8.74
C GLU A 355 -18.60 -10.41 7.37
N VAL A 356 -18.36 -9.59 6.36
CA VAL A 356 -17.80 -9.97 5.07
C VAL A 356 -16.41 -9.35 5.02
N ASP A 357 -15.37 -10.15 4.85
CA ASP A 357 -14.00 -9.66 4.95
C ASP A 357 -13.75 -8.50 4.01
N PHE A 358 -14.23 -8.59 2.75
CA PHE A 358 -14.03 -7.53 1.78
C PHE A 358 -15.28 -7.24 0.94
N VAL A 359 -15.63 -5.97 0.86
CA VAL A 359 -16.52 -5.37 -0.14
C VAL A 359 -15.64 -4.60 -1.11
N CYS A 360 -15.50 -5.13 -2.32
CA CYS A 360 -14.59 -4.59 -3.32
C CYS A 360 -15.37 -3.88 -4.42
N ASN A 361 -15.01 -2.63 -4.72
CA ASN A 361 -15.63 -1.86 -5.79
C ASN A 361 -14.58 -1.40 -6.79
N ILE A 362 -14.89 -1.52 -8.09
CA ILE A 362 -14.12 -0.93 -9.18
C ILE A 362 -15.08 -0.51 -10.31
N GLY A 363 -15.13 0.77 -10.62
CA GLY A 363 -16.14 1.30 -11.55
C GLY A 363 -17.56 0.96 -11.07
N SER A 364 -18.34 0.29 -11.90
CA SER A 364 -19.70 -0.18 -11.56
C SER A 364 -19.74 -1.61 -10.97
N ALA A 365 -18.61 -2.31 -10.97
CA ALA A 365 -18.55 -3.69 -10.45
C ALA A 365 -18.33 -3.71 -8.95
N ARG A 366 -19.05 -4.63 -8.28
CA ARG A 366 -18.91 -4.92 -6.85
C ARG A 366 -18.75 -6.42 -6.64
N TYR A 367 -17.88 -6.77 -5.69
CA TYR A 367 -17.62 -8.15 -5.27
C TYR A 367 -17.66 -8.23 -3.75
N TYR A 368 -18.22 -9.32 -3.23
CA TYR A 368 -18.13 -9.69 -1.82
C TYR A 368 -17.18 -10.87 -1.69
N ILE A 369 -16.12 -10.69 -0.91
CA ILE A 369 -15.05 -11.70 -0.81
C ILE A 369 -14.88 -12.10 0.65
N GLN A 370 -14.80 -13.42 0.89
CA GLN A 370 -14.49 -14.02 2.18
C GLN A 370 -13.14 -14.73 2.08
N SER A 371 -12.29 -14.53 3.06
CA SER A 371 -10.99 -15.20 3.20
C SER A 371 -11.12 -16.40 4.14
N ALA A 372 -11.11 -17.60 3.60
CA ALA A 372 -11.20 -18.83 4.40
C ALA A 372 -9.88 -19.61 4.28
N TYR A 373 -9.06 -19.62 5.32
CA TYR A 373 -7.75 -20.29 5.28
C TYR A 373 -7.89 -21.78 4.90
N SER A 374 -8.91 -22.47 5.45
CA SER A 374 -9.26 -23.84 5.08
C SER A 374 -10.76 -24.08 5.24
N LEU A 375 -11.31 -24.95 4.40
CA LEU A 375 -12.69 -25.38 4.39
C LEU A 375 -12.76 -26.91 4.56
N PRO A 376 -12.40 -27.45 5.74
CA PRO A 376 -12.23 -28.90 5.94
C PRO A 376 -13.54 -29.68 5.83
N ASP A 377 -14.67 -29.04 6.08
CA ASP A 377 -15.98 -29.67 6.08
C ASP A 377 -17.11 -28.68 5.69
N GLU A 378 -18.31 -29.22 5.48
CA GLU A 378 -19.49 -28.43 5.11
C GLU A 378 -19.98 -27.51 6.22
N ALA A 379 -19.74 -27.84 7.48
CA ALA A 379 -20.12 -26.98 8.61
C ALA A 379 -19.27 -25.69 8.61
N LYS A 380 -17.95 -25.81 8.41
CA LYS A 380 -17.05 -24.67 8.29
C LYS A 380 -17.39 -23.84 7.05
N ARG A 381 -17.65 -24.49 5.91
CA ARG A 381 -18.09 -23.82 4.69
C ARG A 381 -19.36 -23.01 4.93
N THR A 382 -20.39 -23.62 5.51
CA THR A 382 -21.67 -22.97 5.83
C THR A 382 -21.47 -21.76 6.73
N GLN A 383 -20.56 -21.83 7.70
CA GLN A 383 -20.20 -20.71 8.56
C GLN A 383 -19.60 -19.55 7.75
N GLU A 384 -18.65 -19.83 6.86
CA GLU A 384 -17.97 -18.80 6.05
C GLU A 384 -18.92 -18.12 5.05
N ILE A 385 -19.84 -18.86 4.42
CA ILE A 385 -20.78 -18.30 3.45
C ILE A 385 -22.04 -17.70 4.10
N ARG A 386 -22.24 -17.86 5.42
CA ARG A 386 -23.42 -17.36 6.14
C ARG A 386 -23.71 -15.87 5.91
N PRO A 387 -22.71 -14.95 5.91
CA PRO A 387 -22.94 -13.55 5.59
C PRO A 387 -23.53 -13.37 4.19
N PHE A 388 -23.00 -14.08 3.20
CA PHE A 388 -23.44 -14.00 1.80
C PHE A 388 -24.88 -14.41 1.60
N ARG A 389 -25.34 -15.44 2.32
CA ARG A 389 -26.75 -15.92 2.29
C ARG A 389 -27.75 -14.92 2.90
N LYS A 390 -27.27 -13.86 3.55
CA LYS A 390 -28.07 -12.77 4.13
C LYS A 390 -28.03 -11.49 3.31
N ILE A 391 -27.36 -11.51 2.15
CA ILE A 391 -27.25 -10.41 1.21
C ILE A 391 -28.13 -10.71 0.01
N ASP A 392 -29.13 -9.87 -0.21
CA ASP A 392 -30.22 -10.10 -1.19
C ASP A 392 -29.95 -9.45 -2.56
N ASP A 393 -28.72 -8.98 -2.80
CA ASP A 393 -28.31 -8.43 -4.10
C ASP A 393 -27.63 -9.48 -5.00
N SER A 394 -27.50 -9.13 -6.30
CA SER A 394 -26.94 -10.00 -7.33
C SER A 394 -25.42 -9.85 -7.54
N PHE A 395 -24.75 -9.08 -6.69
CA PHE A 395 -23.30 -8.93 -6.83
C PHE A 395 -22.58 -10.25 -6.53
N LYS A 396 -21.46 -10.46 -7.20
CA LYS A 396 -20.69 -11.69 -7.15
C LYS A 396 -20.14 -11.93 -5.74
N LYS A 397 -20.33 -13.14 -5.24
CA LYS A 397 -19.90 -13.61 -3.93
C LYS A 397 -18.80 -14.66 -4.11
N ILE A 398 -17.66 -14.48 -3.46
CA ILE A 398 -16.45 -15.26 -3.71
C ILE A 398 -15.83 -15.68 -2.37
N VAL A 399 -15.48 -16.96 -2.26
CA VAL A 399 -14.66 -17.47 -1.16
C VAL A 399 -13.25 -17.77 -1.72
N ILE A 400 -12.24 -17.17 -1.11
CA ILE A 400 -10.83 -17.46 -1.41
C ILE A 400 -10.29 -18.35 -0.31
N THR A 401 -9.81 -19.54 -0.68
CA THR A 401 -9.27 -20.53 0.26
C THR A 401 -7.82 -20.91 -0.07
N LYS A 402 -7.06 -21.35 0.92
CA LYS A 402 -5.73 -21.94 0.69
C LYS A 402 -5.82 -23.41 0.25
N ASP A 403 -6.97 -24.04 0.44
CA ASP A 403 -7.17 -25.40 -0.02
C ASP A 403 -7.00 -25.50 -1.54
N ILE A 404 -6.41 -26.58 -2.00
CA ILE A 404 -6.14 -26.81 -3.43
C ILE A 404 -7.43 -27.32 -4.08
N VAL A 405 -8.24 -26.38 -4.56
CA VAL A 405 -9.50 -26.67 -5.24
C VAL A 405 -9.51 -26.07 -6.64
N GLN A 406 -10.20 -26.73 -7.57
CA GLN A 406 -10.53 -26.10 -8.85
C GLN A 406 -11.65 -25.08 -8.61
N PRO A 407 -11.68 -23.95 -9.33
CA PRO A 407 -12.76 -22.97 -9.21
C PRO A 407 -14.14 -23.66 -9.47
N TYR A 408 -15.08 -23.44 -8.55
CA TYR A 408 -16.43 -23.98 -8.69
C TYR A 408 -17.48 -23.05 -8.09
N TYR A 409 -18.70 -23.14 -8.60
CA TYR A 409 -19.89 -22.48 -8.04
C TYR A 409 -20.71 -23.48 -7.24
N ASP A 410 -21.19 -23.03 -6.09
CA ASP A 410 -22.16 -23.82 -5.32
C ASP A 410 -23.61 -23.56 -5.76
N GLU A 411 -24.55 -24.23 -5.08
CA GLU A 411 -26.00 -24.10 -5.32
C GLU A 411 -26.55 -22.67 -5.09
N TYR A 412 -25.79 -21.82 -4.36
CA TYR A 412 -26.14 -20.41 -4.10
C TYR A 412 -25.45 -19.45 -5.08
N GLY A 413 -24.74 -19.95 -6.07
CA GLY A 413 -23.98 -19.16 -7.03
C GLY A 413 -22.72 -18.48 -6.42
N ILE A 414 -22.21 -19.00 -5.30
CA ILE A 414 -20.99 -18.51 -4.66
C ILE A 414 -19.80 -19.22 -5.30
N LEU A 415 -18.87 -18.41 -5.85
CA LEU A 415 -17.63 -18.90 -6.41
C LEU A 415 -16.62 -19.24 -5.30
N THR A 416 -16.05 -20.43 -5.32
CA THR A 416 -14.88 -20.78 -4.49
C THR A 416 -13.67 -20.93 -5.39
N ILE A 417 -12.58 -20.23 -5.04
CA ILE A 417 -11.30 -20.29 -5.74
C ILE A 417 -10.15 -20.48 -4.74
N ASN A 418 -9.05 -21.07 -5.18
CA ASN A 418 -7.88 -21.13 -4.34
C ASN A 418 -7.06 -19.83 -4.41
N ILE A 419 -6.30 -19.54 -3.35
CA ILE A 419 -5.50 -18.30 -3.24
C ILE A 419 -4.42 -18.20 -4.33
N TYR A 420 -3.88 -19.31 -4.79
CA TYR A 420 -2.82 -19.31 -5.80
C TYR A 420 -3.35 -18.84 -7.15
N ASP A 421 -4.54 -19.30 -7.54
CA ASP A 421 -5.21 -18.86 -8.76
C ASP A 421 -5.63 -17.39 -8.63
N PHE A 422 -6.09 -16.97 -7.45
CA PHE A 422 -6.39 -15.57 -7.18
C PHE A 422 -5.16 -14.68 -7.36
N LEU A 423 -4.01 -15.03 -6.76
CA LEU A 423 -2.80 -14.20 -6.75
C LEU A 423 -2.04 -14.21 -8.08
N LEU A 424 -2.11 -15.31 -8.84
CA LEU A 424 -1.36 -15.49 -10.10
C LEU A 424 -2.17 -15.12 -11.34
N ASN A 425 -3.50 -15.05 -11.24
CA ASN A 425 -4.37 -14.67 -12.36
C ASN A 425 -5.15 -13.38 -12.03
N PRO A 426 -4.75 -12.22 -12.59
CA PRO A 426 -5.42 -10.95 -12.35
C PRO A 426 -6.91 -10.94 -12.75
N GLU A 427 -7.32 -11.76 -13.70
CA GLU A 427 -8.69 -11.77 -14.25
C GLU A 427 -9.63 -12.76 -13.57
N CYS A 428 -9.16 -13.52 -12.58
CA CYS A 428 -9.94 -14.58 -11.92
C CYS A 428 -11.26 -14.11 -11.27
N LEU A 429 -11.41 -12.82 -11.01
CA LEU A 429 -12.63 -12.23 -10.46
C LEU A 429 -13.63 -11.81 -11.55
N GLN A 430 -13.19 -11.67 -12.80
CA GLN A 430 -14.00 -11.14 -13.90
C GLN A 430 -14.78 -12.23 -14.66
N GLY A 431 -14.40 -13.50 -14.51
CA GLY A 431 -14.96 -14.67 -15.19
C GLY A 431 -16.37 -15.04 -14.75
#